data_26fa91866184a832522eafc74969f9fd
#
_entry.id   26fa91866184a832522eafc74969f9fd
#
_cell.length_a   1.000
_cell.length_b   1.000
_cell.length_c   1.000
_cell.angle_alpha   90.00
_cell.angle_beta   90.00
_cell.angle_gamma   90.00
#
_symmetry.space_group_name_H-M   'P 1'
#
loop_
_entity.id
_entity.type
_entity.pdbx_description
1 polymer ?
#
loop_
_entity_poly.entity_id
_entity_poly.type
_entity_poly.pdbx_seq_one_letter_code
_entity_poly.pdbx_strand_id
1 'polypeptide(L)'
;MSTTPEEIQDKKETLNFIEQIVKDDLAAGRNGGRLQTRFPPEPNGYLHIGHAKAIAMDFGVAQKFGGVCNLRMDDTNPQKEDHEYVEAIKRDIEWLGYHWGKILYASDYFGDLWEFAVALIKQGRAYVDEQSSEQIAAQKGTPTRPGTPSPYRDRPVEESLRLFEEMNSGRVEPGKMVLRAKIDMASDNMHFRDPIMYRVLNMPHIRTGNKWNAYPMYDFTHGQSDYLEGVTHSICTLEFVPHRPLYDLFVDWYKETRGEDLADNRPRQIEFNKLNLNYTLMSKRNLLLLTKEGVVSGWDDPRMPTICGIRRRGYSPESIRKFIDKIGYTTFDALNDIKLLESAVRADLNERATRVSAVLDPVKLIITNYPEGQVEELEVVNNPERPEEGTHTIEFSRELWIERADFKEVADKKFFRMTPDKETRLKSAYIVNCTGCKKNESTGEIEEIYCTYDPTSKAGTEGANRKVKGTIHWVSCDHCLPAEVRNYACLWTCENPRDAIKQYEDEHGVRGIEAMRPFLNPDSIHVNHGAFVEKYVQTLQPLHYLQFTRTGYYNIDPDSTPEHLIFNSTVSLKEDKHK
;
A
#
# COMPACT_ATOMS: atom_id res chain seq x y z
N MET A 1 38.72 -37.04 4.64
CA MET A 1 39.35 -35.78 4.31
C MET A 1 38.47 -34.69 4.86
N SER A 2 38.96 -33.99 5.85
CA SER A 2 38.27 -32.94 6.61
C SER A 2 38.22 -31.68 5.78
N THR A 3 36.99 -31.21 5.45
CA THR A 3 36.79 -29.87 4.92
C THR A 3 36.60 -28.92 6.06
N THR A 4 37.51 -27.99 6.17
CA THR A 4 37.56 -26.87 7.12
C THR A 4 36.37 -25.91 6.90
N PRO A 5 35.82 -25.36 8.00
CA PRO A 5 34.74 -24.34 7.91
C PRO A 5 35.36 -22.93 7.85
N GLU A 6 35.78 -22.51 6.67
CA GLU A 6 36.22 -21.14 6.41
C GLU A 6 35.95 -20.85 4.94
N GLU A 7 34.76 -20.27 4.67
CA GLU A 7 34.43 -19.38 3.57
C GLU A 7 32.93 -19.03 3.63
N ILE A 8 32.52 -18.44 4.76
CA ILE A 8 31.38 -17.51 4.72
C ILE A 8 31.98 -16.20 4.19
N GLN A 9 32.07 -16.08 2.86
CA GLN A 9 32.30 -14.80 2.22
C GLN A 9 31.20 -13.86 2.68
N ASP A 10 31.58 -12.84 3.47
CA ASP A 10 30.80 -11.64 3.71
C ASP A 10 30.30 -11.14 2.35
N LYS A 11 29.04 -11.46 2.00
CA LYS A 11 28.35 -10.78 0.92
C LYS A 11 28.32 -9.32 1.32
N LYS A 12 29.21 -8.52 0.78
CA LYS A 12 29.24 -7.06 0.94
C LYS A 12 27.85 -6.57 0.63
N GLU A 13 27.11 -6.18 1.65
CA GLU A 13 25.76 -5.67 1.53
C GLU A 13 25.80 -4.45 0.61
N THR A 14 25.12 -4.52 -0.53
CA THR A 14 25.10 -3.45 -1.51
C THR A 14 24.18 -2.34 -1.01
N LEU A 15 24.76 -1.20 -0.63
CA LEU A 15 24.00 -0.04 -0.20
C LEU A 15 23.35 0.64 -1.43
N ASN A 16 22.13 1.14 -1.26
CA ASN A 16 21.56 2.07 -2.22
C ASN A 16 22.22 3.46 -2.08
N PHE A 17 21.95 4.38 -3.02
CA PHE A 17 22.63 5.68 -3.04
C PHE A 17 22.33 6.56 -1.81
N ILE A 18 21.12 6.45 -1.21
CA ILE A 18 20.74 7.19 0.01
C ILE A 18 21.49 6.62 1.21
N GLU A 19 21.52 5.30 1.35
CA GLU A 19 22.28 4.63 2.40
C GLU A 19 23.77 4.95 2.30
N GLN A 20 24.31 5.08 1.08
CA GLN A 20 25.70 5.48 0.88
C GLN A 20 25.93 6.93 1.35
N ILE A 21 25.03 7.87 1.01
CA ILE A 21 25.09 9.26 1.48
C ILE A 21 25.07 9.30 3.02
N VAL A 22 24.14 8.58 3.65
CA VAL A 22 24.04 8.55 5.11
C VAL A 22 25.33 7.99 5.75
N LYS A 23 25.85 6.91 5.19
CA LYS A 23 27.12 6.30 5.66
C LYS A 23 28.28 7.29 5.58
N ASP A 24 28.39 8.00 4.46
CA ASP A 24 29.48 8.97 4.24
C ASP A 24 29.33 10.18 5.17
N ASP A 25 28.11 10.68 5.38
CA ASP A 25 27.84 11.80 6.30
C ASP A 25 28.11 11.42 7.76
N LEU A 26 27.77 10.21 8.20
CA LEU A 26 28.11 9.70 9.52
C LEU A 26 29.62 9.52 9.70
N ALA A 27 30.33 8.98 8.70
CA ALA A 27 31.78 8.83 8.72
C ALA A 27 32.51 10.18 8.76
N ALA A 28 31.93 11.21 8.12
CA ALA A 28 32.44 12.57 8.17
C ALA A 28 32.11 13.32 9.48
N GLY A 29 31.39 12.69 10.41
CA GLY A 29 30.97 13.29 11.69
C GLY A 29 29.93 14.41 11.53
N ARG A 30 29.22 14.50 10.40
CA ARG A 30 28.16 15.50 10.19
C ARG A 30 27.08 15.36 11.26
N ASN A 31 26.50 16.49 11.67
CA ASN A 31 25.49 16.55 12.74
C ASN A 31 25.92 15.84 14.04
N GLY A 32 27.23 15.84 14.35
CA GLY A 32 27.79 15.14 15.51
C GLY A 32 27.67 13.62 15.45
N GLY A 33 27.62 13.04 14.26
CA GLY A 33 27.45 11.60 14.04
C GLY A 33 26.04 11.09 14.33
N ARG A 34 25.05 11.99 14.47
CA ARG A 34 23.63 11.61 14.66
C ARG A 34 22.95 11.34 13.31
N LEU A 35 22.01 10.38 13.33
CA LEU A 35 21.08 10.15 12.26
C LEU A 35 19.65 10.28 12.77
N GLN A 36 18.93 11.22 12.20
CA GLN A 36 17.50 11.38 12.44
C GLN A 36 16.79 11.68 11.12
N THR A 37 15.83 10.86 10.80
CA THR A 37 14.91 11.01 9.67
C THR A 37 13.51 11.31 10.17
N ARG A 38 12.57 11.54 9.27
CA ARG A 38 11.16 11.66 9.59
C ARG A 38 10.30 11.20 8.41
N PHE A 39 9.12 10.66 8.71
CA PHE A 39 8.06 10.44 7.74
C PHE A 39 6.97 11.50 8.00
N PRO A 40 6.71 12.46 7.06
CA PRO A 40 5.84 13.61 7.29
C PRO A 40 4.52 13.52 6.50
N PRO A 41 3.60 12.58 6.78
CA PRO A 41 2.35 12.51 6.04
C PRO A 41 1.40 13.65 6.41
N GLU A 42 0.66 14.18 5.41
CA GLU A 42 -0.52 15.00 5.68
C GLU A 42 -1.66 14.10 6.17
N PRO A 43 -2.32 14.41 7.32
CA PRO A 43 -3.44 13.61 7.84
C PRO A 43 -4.77 13.93 7.11
N ASN A 44 -4.76 13.80 5.77
CA ASN A 44 -5.86 14.16 4.86
C ASN A 44 -6.36 12.99 4.00
N GLY A 45 -6.06 11.77 4.39
CA GLY A 45 -6.47 10.54 3.71
C GLY A 45 -5.65 9.33 4.13
N TYR A 46 -6.08 8.16 3.73
CA TYR A 46 -5.39 6.90 3.98
C TYR A 46 -4.09 6.79 3.19
N LEU A 47 -3.11 6.09 3.75
CA LEU A 47 -1.86 5.79 3.06
C LEU A 47 -2.11 4.74 1.96
N HIS A 48 -1.33 4.82 0.90
CA HIS A 48 -1.32 3.85 -0.19
C HIS A 48 0.08 3.23 -0.36
N ILE A 49 0.21 2.19 -1.18
CA ILE A 49 1.45 1.45 -1.38
C ILE A 49 2.63 2.36 -1.79
N GLY A 50 2.37 3.49 -2.44
CA GLY A 50 3.40 4.50 -2.73
C GLY A 50 4.06 5.06 -1.46
N HIS A 51 3.28 5.28 -0.40
CA HIS A 51 3.80 5.71 0.90
C HIS A 51 4.61 4.60 1.59
N ALA A 52 4.28 3.32 1.36
CA ALA A 52 5.05 2.21 1.92
C ALA A 52 6.53 2.27 1.48
N LYS A 53 6.82 2.72 0.25
CA LYS A 53 8.19 2.91 -0.23
C LYS A 53 8.92 4.03 0.52
N ALA A 54 8.24 5.15 0.81
CA ALA A 54 8.82 6.24 1.61
C ALA A 54 9.03 5.81 3.07
N ILE A 55 8.03 5.14 3.68
CA ILE A 55 8.14 4.58 5.02
C ILE A 55 9.33 3.61 5.12
N ALA A 56 9.46 2.68 4.17
CA ALA A 56 10.57 1.73 4.14
C ALA A 56 11.94 2.43 4.03
N MET A 57 12.03 3.56 3.32
CA MET A 57 13.26 4.35 3.25
C MET A 57 13.51 5.12 4.55
N ASP A 58 12.55 5.94 4.99
CA ASP A 58 12.73 6.83 6.14
C ASP A 58 13.03 6.06 7.44
N PHE A 59 12.24 5.02 7.70
CA PHE A 59 12.43 4.16 8.88
C PHE A 59 13.56 3.15 8.69
N GLY A 60 13.66 2.55 7.50
CA GLY A 60 14.67 1.52 7.24
C GLY A 60 16.09 2.03 7.33
N VAL A 61 16.39 3.21 6.77
CA VAL A 61 17.72 3.81 6.87
C VAL A 61 18.06 4.19 8.32
N ALA A 62 17.08 4.70 9.09
CA ALA A 62 17.28 4.99 10.50
C ALA A 62 17.61 3.70 11.29
N GLN A 63 16.83 2.64 11.11
CA GLN A 63 17.11 1.34 11.74
C GLN A 63 18.49 0.79 11.38
N LYS A 64 18.81 0.81 10.08
CA LYS A 64 20.06 0.23 9.55
C LYS A 64 21.32 0.88 10.11
N PHE A 65 21.29 2.18 10.32
CA PHE A 65 22.43 2.96 10.79
C PHE A 65 22.31 3.40 12.27
N GLY A 66 21.40 2.81 13.05
CA GLY A 66 21.26 3.08 14.48
C GLY A 66 20.73 4.47 14.82
N GLY A 67 20.00 5.08 13.90
CA GLY A 67 19.34 6.38 14.05
C GLY A 67 17.91 6.28 14.56
N VAL A 68 17.18 7.39 14.46
CA VAL A 68 15.76 7.52 14.85
C VAL A 68 14.96 8.08 13.67
N CYS A 69 13.79 7.51 13.42
CA CYS A 69 12.80 8.10 12.53
C CYS A 69 11.60 8.59 13.35
N ASN A 70 11.21 9.86 13.18
CA ASN A 70 10.03 10.42 13.80
C ASN A 70 8.83 10.41 12.84
N LEU A 71 7.63 10.32 13.39
CA LEU A 71 6.40 10.54 12.65
C LEU A 71 5.96 12.00 12.87
N ARG A 72 5.99 12.82 11.82
CA ARG A 72 5.48 14.19 11.87
C ARG A 72 4.22 14.32 11.04
N MET A 73 3.11 14.59 11.67
CA MET A 73 1.89 14.96 10.96
C MET A 73 2.05 16.36 10.37
N ASP A 74 2.02 16.48 9.05
CA ASP A 74 2.01 17.78 8.37
C ASP A 74 0.58 18.32 8.37
N ASP A 75 0.19 18.88 9.51
CA ASP A 75 -1.13 19.43 9.79
C ASP A 75 -1.17 20.95 9.53
N THR A 76 -0.65 21.40 8.38
CA THR A 76 -0.65 22.82 7.97
C THR A 76 -1.92 23.25 7.25
N ASN A 77 -2.79 22.32 6.88
CA ASN A 77 -4.01 22.59 6.11
C ASN A 77 -5.28 22.06 6.81
N PRO A 78 -5.88 22.85 7.71
CA PRO A 78 -7.03 22.42 8.51
C PRO A 78 -8.28 22.06 7.71
N GLN A 79 -8.35 22.39 6.41
CA GLN A 79 -9.51 22.09 5.57
C GLN A 79 -9.73 20.61 5.28
N LYS A 80 -8.72 19.78 5.46
CA LYS A 80 -8.73 18.38 5.00
C LYS A 80 -8.31 17.37 6.04
N GLU A 81 -7.94 17.83 7.23
CA GLU A 81 -7.37 17.00 8.29
C GLU A 81 -8.47 16.36 9.13
N ASP A 82 -8.26 15.09 9.51
CA ASP A 82 -9.15 14.36 10.40
C ASP A 82 -8.36 13.41 11.31
N HIS A 83 -8.85 13.24 12.55
CA HIS A 83 -8.30 12.29 13.52
C HIS A 83 -8.34 10.85 13.02
N GLU A 84 -9.33 10.49 12.22
CA GLU A 84 -9.43 9.17 11.61
C GLU A 84 -8.18 8.85 10.78
N TYR A 85 -7.71 9.82 9.99
CA TYR A 85 -6.52 9.64 9.16
C TYR A 85 -5.23 9.54 9.99
N VAL A 86 -5.13 10.29 11.09
CA VAL A 86 -3.99 10.18 12.02
C VAL A 86 -3.87 8.76 12.57
N GLU A 87 -4.97 8.18 13.05
CA GLU A 87 -4.99 6.82 13.59
C GLU A 87 -4.78 5.75 12.50
N ALA A 88 -5.29 5.97 11.29
CA ALA A 88 -5.04 5.09 10.16
C ALA A 88 -3.56 5.08 9.76
N ILE A 89 -2.91 6.24 9.70
CA ILE A 89 -1.48 6.39 9.41
C ILE A 89 -0.63 5.62 10.41
N LYS A 90 -0.91 5.76 11.72
CA LYS A 90 -0.21 5.03 12.78
C LYS A 90 -0.32 3.51 12.60
N ARG A 91 -1.56 3.01 12.45
CA ARG A 91 -1.84 1.58 12.23
C ARG A 91 -1.12 1.02 11.00
N ASP A 92 -1.05 1.80 9.92
CA ASP A 92 -0.42 1.36 8.68
C ASP A 92 1.10 1.27 8.81
N ILE A 93 1.74 2.23 9.51
CA ILE A 93 3.18 2.21 9.80
C ILE A 93 3.54 1.02 10.70
N GLU A 94 2.78 0.81 11.78
CA GLU A 94 2.97 -0.32 12.70
C GLU A 94 2.76 -1.66 11.99
N TRP A 95 1.73 -1.76 11.14
CA TRP A 95 1.47 -2.96 10.36
C TRP A 95 2.62 -3.26 9.36
N LEU A 96 3.24 -2.23 8.77
CA LEU A 96 4.43 -2.39 7.95
C LEU A 96 5.67 -2.83 8.75
N GLY A 97 5.58 -2.91 10.09
CA GLY A 97 6.65 -3.36 10.97
C GLY A 97 7.62 -2.27 11.38
N TYR A 98 7.21 -1.00 11.31
CA TYR A 98 8.03 0.15 11.71
C TYR A 98 7.48 0.84 12.95
N HIS A 99 8.40 1.44 13.73
CA HIS A 99 8.09 2.17 14.95
C HIS A 99 8.80 3.51 14.93
N TRP A 100 8.10 4.56 15.32
CA TRP A 100 8.63 5.91 15.38
C TRP A 100 9.25 6.24 16.75
N GLY A 101 10.17 7.20 16.76
CA GLY A 101 10.73 7.72 18.00
C GLY A 101 9.74 8.64 18.71
N LYS A 102 9.29 9.69 18.03
CA LYS A 102 8.30 10.65 18.52
C LYS A 102 7.21 10.86 17.49
N ILE A 103 6.01 11.23 17.97
CA ILE A 103 4.96 11.82 17.13
C ILE A 103 5.03 13.33 17.33
N LEU A 104 5.17 14.06 16.23
CA LEU A 104 5.30 15.50 16.17
C LEU A 104 4.25 16.06 15.20
N TYR A 105 3.96 17.34 15.31
CA TYR A 105 2.98 18.01 14.45
C TYR A 105 3.54 19.33 13.95
N ALA A 106 3.33 19.66 12.69
CA ALA A 106 3.75 20.95 12.13
C ALA A 106 3.11 22.12 12.89
N SER A 107 1.88 21.94 13.38
CA SER A 107 1.17 22.94 14.20
C SER A 107 1.84 23.24 15.55
N ASP A 108 2.71 22.38 16.06
CA ASP A 108 3.48 22.65 17.27
C ASP A 108 4.43 23.85 17.09
N TYR A 109 4.85 24.11 15.86
CA TYR A 109 5.83 25.14 15.48
C TYR A 109 5.19 26.41 14.90
N PHE A 110 3.86 26.53 14.86
CA PHE A 110 3.18 27.70 14.28
C PHE A 110 3.59 29.01 14.93
N GLY A 111 3.90 29.03 16.25
CA GLY A 111 4.43 30.18 16.94
C GLY A 111 5.81 30.59 16.43
N ASP A 112 6.75 29.65 16.36
CA ASP A 112 8.11 29.88 15.86
C ASP A 112 8.11 30.33 14.40
N LEU A 113 7.24 29.73 13.56
CA LEU A 113 7.06 30.09 12.15
C LEU A 113 6.48 31.51 12.00
N TRP A 114 5.56 31.91 12.87
CA TRP A 114 5.00 33.27 12.91
C TRP A 114 6.08 34.30 13.24
N GLU A 115 6.85 34.06 14.30
CA GLU A 115 7.96 34.92 14.70
C GLU A 115 9.02 35.02 13.60
N PHE A 116 9.32 33.93 12.96
CA PHE A 116 10.24 33.91 11.80
C PHE A 116 9.70 34.76 10.64
N ALA A 117 8.43 34.63 10.28
CA ALA A 117 7.81 35.46 9.25
C ALA A 117 7.87 36.95 9.58
N VAL A 118 7.60 37.30 10.85
CA VAL A 118 7.75 38.70 11.36
C VAL A 118 9.19 39.18 11.22
N ALA A 119 10.19 38.33 11.54
CA ALA A 119 11.60 38.69 11.40
C ALA A 119 11.98 38.93 9.90
N LEU A 120 11.47 38.11 8.98
CA LEU A 120 11.70 38.31 7.55
C LEU A 120 11.05 39.59 7.01
N ILE A 121 9.86 39.97 7.49
CA ILE A 121 9.23 41.26 7.14
C ILE A 121 10.11 42.41 7.63
N LYS A 122 10.57 42.38 8.90
CA LYS A 122 11.46 43.40 9.46
C LYS A 122 12.77 43.54 8.70
N GLN A 123 13.27 42.48 8.12
CA GLN A 123 14.47 42.47 7.27
C GLN A 123 14.21 42.90 5.81
N GLY A 124 12.95 43.18 5.44
CA GLY A 124 12.57 43.47 4.05
C GLY A 124 12.62 42.27 3.12
N ARG A 125 12.64 41.04 3.68
CA ARG A 125 12.66 39.75 2.94
C ARG A 125 11.28 39.16 2.71
N ALA A 126 10.21 39.80 3.22
CA ALA A 126 8.84 39.39 3.00
C ALA A 126 7.90 40.60 2.96
N TYR A 127 6.77 40.46 2.28
CA TYR A 127 5.76 41.52 2.13
C TYR A 127 4.36 40.92 2.03
N VAL A 128 3.34 41.67 2.44
CA VAL A 128 1.94 41.29 2.28
C VAL A 128 1.46 41.72 0.88
N ASP A 129 0.88 40.78 0.15
CA ASP A 129 0.34 40.95 -1.20
C ASP A 129 -1.19 40.82 -1.14
N GLU A 130 -1.90 41.82 -1.70
CA GLU A 130 -3.37 41.86 -1.77
C GLU A 130 -3.92 41.46 -3.13
N GLN A 131 -3.07 40.86 -3.99
CA GLN A 131 -3.49 40.33 -5.29
C GLN A 131 -4.24 39.00 -5.14
N SER A 132 -5.18 38.74 -6.07
CA SER A 132 -5.84 37.46 -6.15
C SER A 132 -4.88 36.35 -6.61
N SER A 133 -5.25 35.09 -6.36
CA SER A 133 -4.48 33.93 -6.81
C SER A 133 -4.25 33.92 -8.32
N GLU A 134 -5.22 34.38 -9.12
CA GLU A 134 -5.13 34.49 -10.58
C GLU A 134 -4.11 35.54 -11.00
N GLN A 135 -4.11 36.69 -10.32
CA GLN A 135 -3.14 37.77 -10.57
C GLN A 135 -1.70 37.33 -10.23
N ILE A 136 -1.52 36.68 -9.09
CA ILE A 136 -0.22 36.15 -8.66
C ILE A 136 0.25 35.07 -9.65
N ALA A 137 -0.63 34.16 -10.08
CA ALA A 137 -0.30 33.13 -11.07
C ALA A 137 0.12 33.73 -12.42
N ALA A 138 -0.62 34.74 -12.90
CA ALA A 138 -0.30 35.43 -14.16
C ALA A 138 1.06 36.15 -14.09
N GLN A 139 1.40 36.76 -12.95
CA GLN A 139 2.67 37.45 -12.75
C GLN A 139 3.87 36.50 -12.60
N LYS A 140 3.65 35.28 -12.16
CA LYS A 140 4.74 34.28 -12.03
C LYS A 140 5.46 34.00 -13.36
N GLY A 141 4.82 34.25 -14.49
CA GLY A 141 5.36 33.96 -15.81
C GLY A 141 5.37 32.45 -16.12
N THR A 142 6.34 32.01 -16.89
CA THR A 142 6.52 30.60 -17.28
C THR A 142 7.98 30.17 -17.06
N PRO A 143 8.32 28.89 -17.12
CA PRO A 143 9.72 28.47 -17.02
C PRO A 143 10.66 29.15 -18.01
N THR A 144 10.15 29.58 -19.17
CA THR A 144 10.93 30.23 -20.24
C THR A 144 10.72 31.76 -20.31
N ARG A 145 9.89 32.32 -19.44
CA ARG A 145 9.60 33.75 -19.40
C ARG A 145 9.58 34.24 -17.93
N PRO A 146 10.46 35.24 -17.60
CA PRO A 146 10.50 35.81 -16.25
C PRO A 146 9.14 36.27 -15.76
N GLY A 147 8.96 36.25 -14.45
CA GLY A 147 7.80 36.86 -13.79
C GLY A 147 7.96 38.38 -13.68
N THR A 148 6.88 39.04 -13.33
CA THR A 148 6.84 40.49 -13.04
C THR A 148 6.61 40.73 -11.57
N PRO A 149 7.29 41.71 -10.93
CA PRO A 149 7.06 42.01 -9.51
C PRO A 149 5.62 42.41 -9.20
N SER A 150 5.14 42.05 -8.01
CA SER A 150 3.89 42.56 -7.49
C SER A 150 3.97 44.09 -7.23
N PRO A 151 2.87 44.85 -7.43
CA PRO A 151 2.82 46.26 -7.05
C PRO A 151 3.03 46.47 -5.54
N TYR A 152 2.85 45.43 -4.73
CA TYR A 152 3.02 45.47 -3.27
C TYR A 152 4.40 45.02 -2.78
N ARG A 153 5.29 44.63 -3.71
CA ARG A 153 6.61 44.06 -3.38
C ARG A 153 7.50 44.97 -2.57
N ASP A 154 7.38 46.28 -2.80
CA ASP A 154 8.18 47.32 -2.15
C ASP A 154 7.35 48.11 -1.10
N ARG A 155 6.28 47.50 -0.56
CA ARG A 155 5.47 48.04 0.52
C ARG A 155 6.35 48.31 1.75
N PRO A 156 6.10 49.42 2.49
CA PRO A 156 6.80 49.71 3.74
C PRO A 156 6.71 48.56 4.75
N VAL A 157 7.81 48.30 5.46
CA VAL A 157 7.91 47.23 6.45
C VAL A 157 6.81 47.33 7.51
N GLU A 158 6.56 48.52 8.05
CA GLU A 158 5.54 48.79 9.08
C GLU A 158 4.14 48.44 8.58
N GLU A 159 3.85 48.72 7.31
CA GLU A 159 2.56 48.41 6.72
C GLU A 159 2.41 46.91 6.52
N SER A 160 3.45 46.22 6.03
CA SER A 160 3.45 44.75 5.89
C SER A 160 3.29 44.05 7.23
N LEU A 161 3.93 44.56 8.31
CA LEU A 161 3.76 44.02 9.66
C LEU A 161 2.31 44.16 10.15
N ARG A 162 1.73 45.36 10.02
CA ARG A 162 0.35 45.63 10.41
C ARG A 162 -0.63 44.72 9.66
N LEU A 163 -0.47 44.56 8.33
CA LEU A 163 -1.33 43.73 7.52
C LEU A 163 -1.15 42.23 7.80
N PHE A 164 0.06 41.80 8.13
CA PHE A 164 0.31 40.40 8.51
C PHE A 164 -0.37 40.06 9.84
N GLU A 165 -0.35 40.96 10.83
CA GLU A 165 -1.15 40.81 12.06
C GLU A 165 -2.64 40.78 11.75
N GLU A 166 -3.11 41.64 10.84
CA GLU A 166 -4.51 41.69 10.42
C GLU A 166 -4.96 40.38 9.73
N MET A 167 -4.10 39.71 8.95
CA MET A 167 -4.37 38.38 8.36
C MET A 167 -4.77 37.36 9.43
N ASN A 168 -4.24 37.45 10.65
CA ASN A 168 -4.57 36.52 11.73
C ASN A 168 -5.75 36.99 12.61
N SER A 169 -6.33 38.17 12.38
CA SER A 169 -7.42 38.73 13.19
C SER A 169 -8.79 38.06 12.97
N GLY A 170 -8.96 37.24 11.94
CA GLY A 170 -10.25 36.67 11.54
C GLY A 170 -11.16 37.65 10.76
N ARG A 171 -10.70 38.88 10.48
CA ARG A 171 -11.48 39.88 9.74
C ARG A 171 -11.19 39.91 8.24
N VAL A 172 -10.05 39.38 7.84
CA VAL A 172 -9.65 39.30 6.44
C VAL A 172 -10.25 38.06 5.79
N GLU A 173 -10.96 38.22 4.69
CA GLU A 173 -11.52 37.09 3.95
C GLU A 173 -10.44 36.25 3.27
N PRO A 174 -10.62 34.92 3.18
CA PRO A 174 -9.73 34.05 2.42
C PRO A 174 -9.52 34.53 0.98
N GLY A 175 -8.24 34.49 0.53
CA GLY A 175 -7.86 34.91 -0.81
C GLY A 175 -7.68 36.44 -1.02
N LYS A 176 -7.87 37.25 0.02
CA LYS A 176 -7.67 38.72 -0.07
C LYS A 176 -6.24 39.16 0.25
N MET A 177 -5.54 38.44 1.06
CA MET A 177 -4.16 38.73 1.45
C MET A 177 -3.36 37.43 1.58
N VAL A 178 -2.09 37.50 1.17
CA VAL A 178 -1.09 36.48 1.39
C VAL A 178 0.22 37.12 1.82
N LEU A 179 1.03 36.42 2.62
CA LEU A 179 2.43 36.82 2.85
C LEU A 179 3.32 36.13 1.81
N ARG A 180 4.18 36.90 1.16
CA ARG A 180 5.13 36.38 0.16
C ARG A 180 6.57 36.65 0.57
N ALA A 181 7.46 35.70 0.30
CA ALA A 181 8.89 35.94 0.39
C ALA A 181 9.34 36.82 -0.78
N LYS A 182 10.29 37.73 -0.52
CA LYS A 182 10.90 38.60 -1.52
C LYS A 182 12.24 38.00 -1.96
N ILE A 183 12.22 37.25 -3.07
CA ILE A 183 13.39 36.52 -3.57
C ILE A 183 13.79 37.02 -4.97
N ASP A 184 13.37 36.32 -6.03
CA ASP A 184 13.75 36.65 -7.41
C ASP A 184 12.65 36.29 -8.40
N MET A 185 11.97 37.27 -8.96
CA MET A 185 10.93 37.09 -9.96
C MET A 185 11.45 36.65 -11.33
N ALA A 186 12.77 36.77 -11.59
CA ALA A 186 13.40 36.35 -12.82
C ALA A 186 14.02 34.94 -12.76
N SER A 187 14.02 34.31 -11.60
CA SER A 187 14.62 32.98 -11.42
C SER A 187 14.05 31.94 -12.39
N ASP A 188 14.90 31.07 -12.93
CA ASP A 188 14.49 29.92 -13.74
C ASP A 188 13.70 28.91 -12.90
N ASN A 189 13.96 28.85 -11.58
CA ASN A 189 13.16 28.05 -10.65
C ASN A 189 11.90 28.80 -10.24
N MET A 190 10.75 28.33 -10.68
CA MET A 190 9.44 28.93 -10.40
C MET A 190 9.12 29.03 -8.89
N HIS A 191 9.73 28.19 -8.04
CA HIS A 191 9.55 28.23 -6.59
C HIS A 191 10.26 29.42 -5.94
N PHE A 192 11.24 30.04 -6.62
CA PHE A 192 11.94 31.25 -6.16
C PHE A 192 11.23 32.56 -6.52
N ARG A 193 10.18 32.49 -7.36
CA ARG A 193 9.46 33.69 -7.81
C ARG A 193 8.46 34.16 -6.76
N ASP A 194 8.98 34.78 -5.73
CA ASP A 194 8.26 35.31 -4.56
C ASP A 194 7.14 34.36 -4.06
N PRO A 195 7.52 33.20 -3.48
CA PRO A 195 6.55 32.20 -3.05
C PRO A 195 5.65 32.70 -1.92
N ILE A 196 4.44 32.15 -1.85
CA ILE A 196 3.52 32.41 -0.74
C ILE A 196 3.99 31.65 0.50
N MET A 197 4.15 32.38 1.62
CA MET A 197 4.52 31.83 2.92
C MET A 197 3.30 31.59 3.83
N TYR A 198 2.32 32.51 3.82
CA TYR A 198 1.08 32.41 4.60
C TYR A 198 -0.14 32.75 3.76
N ARG A 199 -1.25 32.11 4.09
CA ARG A 199 -2.59 32.36 3.53
C ARG A 199 -3.65 32.44 4.63
N VAL A 200 -4.73 33.19 4.40
CA VAL A 200 -5.88 33.28 5.30
C VAL A 200 -6.87 32.16 4.99
N LEU A 201 -7.34 31.43 6.01
CA LEU A 201 -8.36 30.37 5.87
C LEU A 201 -9.59 30.60 6.77
N ASN A 202 -9.47 31.35 7.87
CA ASN A 202 -10.56 31.66 8.83
C ASN A 202 -11.35 30.41 9.26
N MET A 203 -10.66 29.36 9.65
CA MET A 203 -11.28 28.14 10.13
C MET A 203 -10.49 27.56 11.31
N PRO A 204 -11.17 26.85 12.23
CA PRO A 204 -10.49 26.25 13.36
C PRO A 204 -9.56 25.12 12.90
N HIS A 205 -8.42 25.03 13.54
CA HIS A 205 -7.48 23.94 13.36
C HIS A 205 -7.77 22.82 14.36
N ILE A 206 -7.63 21.57 13.93
CA ILE A 206 -7.97 20.38 14.73
C ILE A 206 -7.25 20.34 16.11
N ARG A 207 -6.01 20.87 16.20
CA ARG A 207 -5.20 20.89 17.42
C ARG A 207 -5.12 22.26 18.09
N THR A 208 -4.97 23.33 17.33
CA THR A 208 -4.78 24.67 17.88
C THR A 208 -6.08 25.47 18.02
N GLY A 209 -7.22 24.91 17.61
CA GLY A 209 -8.52 25.55 17.69
C GLY A 209 -8.58 26.87 16.89
N ASN A 210 -9.10 27.90 17.50
CA ASN A 210 -9.30 29.23 16.87
C ASN A 210 -8.10 30.18 17.06
N LYS A 211 -6.93 29.68 17.45
CA LYS A 211 -5.74 30.51 17.67
C LYS A 211 -5.23 31.18 16.40
N TRP A 212 -5.39 30.51 15.25
CA TRP A 212 -4.87 30.94 13.97
C TRP A 212 -5.99 31.11 12.95
N ASN A 213 -5.90 32.17 12.15
CA ASN A 213 -6.72 32.40 10.94
C ASN A 213 -5.86 32.45 9.69
N ALA A 214 -4.57 32.78 9.85
CA ALA A 214 -3.55 32.68 8.81
C ALA A 214 -2.66 31.46 9.07
N TYR A 215 -2.47 30.66 8.03
CA TYR A 215 -1.76 29.39 8.09
C TYR A 215 -0.54 29.39 7.18
N PRO A 216 0.59 28.82 7.62
CA PRO A 216 1.79 28.74 6.81
C PRO A 216 1.62 27.74 5.65
N MET A 217 2.33 28.00 4.57
CA MET A 217 2.39 27.10 3.43
C MET A 217 3.48 26.04 3.62
N TYR A 218 3.31 24.90 2.94
CA TYR A 218 4.23 23.75 3.02
C TYR A 218 5.71 24.13 2.86
N ASP A 219 6.06 24.84 1.78
CA ASP A 219 7.46 25.20 1.51
C ASP A 219 8.10 26.08 2.59
N PHE A 220 7.29 26.90 3.27
CA PHE A 220 7.76 27.71 4.38
C PHE A 220 7.87 26.93 5.70
N THR A 221 7.06 25.89 5.88
CA THR A 221 7.00 25.11 7.14
C THR A 221 8.03 24.00 7.19
N HIS A 222 8.23 23.32 6.09
CA HIS A 222 8.89 22.03 6.02
C HIS A 222 10.35 22.04 6.50
N GLY A 223 11.17 22.95 5.97
CA GLY A 223 12.58 23.05 6.35
C GLY A 223 12.79 23.47 7.80
N GLN A 224 11.97 24.40 8.29
CA GLN A 224 12.03 24.89 9.67
C GLN A 224 11.58 23.83 10.67
N SER A 225 10.54 23.06 10.35
CA SER A 225 10.13 21.90 11.17
C SER A 225 11.26 20.87 11.24
N ASP A 226 11.88 20.53 10.11
CA ASP A 226 13.03 19.63 10.09
C ASP A 226 14.18 20.14 10.97
N TYR A 227 14.47 21.43 10.89
CA TYR A 227 15.51 22.05 11.69
C TYR A 227 15.19 22.03 13.19
N LEU A 228 13.97 22.45 13.58
CA LEU A 228 13.51 22.48 14.98
C LEU A 228 13.46 21.09 15.62
N GLU A 229 13.13 20.08 14.86
CA GLU A 229 13.11 18.67 15.30
C GLU A 229 14.50 18.03 15.35
N GLY A 230 15.51 18.67 14.76
CA GLY A 230 16.86 18.13 14.66
C GLY A 230 17.00 17.00 13.63
N VAL A 231 16.18 17.01 12.59
CA VAL A 231 16.30 16.11 11.44
C VAL A 231 17.65 16.33 10.76
N THR A 232 18.36 15.25 10.45
CA THR A 232 19.66 15.31 9.80
C THR A 232 19.54 15.05 8.29
N HIS A 233 18.71 14.08 7.92
CA HIS A 233 18.46 13.67 6.55
C HIS A 233 16.96 13.74 6.28
N SER A 234 16.60 14.70 5.44
CA SER A 234 15.23 15.00 5.01
C SER A 234 14.97 14.26 3.70
N ILE A 235 14.48 13.02 3.79
CA ILE A 235 14.30 12.16 2.61
C ILE A 235 12.89 12.35 2.07
N CYS A 236 12.75 12.52 0.74
CA CYS A 236 11.48 12.76 0.06
C CYS A 236 11.48 12.26 -1.39
N THR A 237 10.40 12.47 -2.12
CA THR A 237 10.30 12.03 -3.53
C THR A 237 10.83 13.06 -4.51
N LEU A 238 11.15 12.62 -5.76
CA LEU A 238 11.75 13.47 -6.82
C LEU A 238 10.94 14.72 -7.17
N GLU A 239 9.66 14.75 -6.85
CA GLU A 239 8.82 15.93 -7.07
C GLU A 239 9.28 17.15 -6.26
N PHE A 240 10.05 16.94 -5.20
CA PHE A 240 10.61 17.98 -4.34
C PHE A 240 12.00 18.48 -4.78
N VAL A 241 12.60 17.91 -5.82
CA VAL A 241 13.89 18.40 -6.37
C VAL A 241 13.85 19.90 -6.67
N PRO A 242 12.84 20.47 -7.37
CA PRO A 242 12.77 21.91 -7.59
C PRO A 242 12.46 22.73 -6.32
N HIS A 243 11.96 22.12 -5.25
CA HIS A 243 11.71 22.78 -3.96
C HIS A 243 12.97 22.85 -3.09
N ARG A 244 13.93 21.95 -3.24
CA ARG A 244 15.13 21.88 -2.40
C ARG A 244 15.90 23.21 -2.28
N PRO A 245 16.16 23.99 -3.36
CA PRO A 245 16.81 25.28 -3.19
C PRO A 245 16.04 26.26 -2.30
N LEU A 246 14.70 26.22 -2.35
CA LEU A 246 13.85 27.06 -1.48
C LEU A 246 13.88 26.55 -0.03
N TYR A 247 13.85 25.24 0.17
CA TYR A 247 14.05 24.61 1.48
C TYR A 247 15.35 25.06 2.12
N ASP A 248 16.46 24.95 1.37
CA ASP A 248 17.78 25.37 1.83
C ASP A 248 17.81 26.86 2.18
N LEU A 249 17.25 27.73 1.34
CA LEU A 249 17.19 29.18 1.57
C LEU A 249 16.43 29.54 2.85
N PHE A 250 15.25 28.93 3.07
CA PHE A 250 14.46 29.22 4.27
C PHE A 250 15.12 28.71 5.55
N VAL A 251 15.79 27.56 5.52
CA VAL A 251 16.58 27.04 6.65
C VAL A 251 17.74 28.02 6.96
N ASP A 252 18.47 28.49 5.93
CA ASP A 252 19.55 29.45 6.11
C ASP A 252 19.04 30.77 6.68
N TRP A 253 17.95 31.33 6.17
CA TRP A 253 17.33 32.53 6.71
C TRP A 253 16.85 32.37 8.15
N TYR A 254 16.30 31.20 8.49
CA TYR A 254 15.87 30.90 9.86
C TYR A 254 17.05 30.90 10.83
N LYS A 255 18.15 30.27 10.45
CA LYS A 255 19.40 30.25 11.24
C LYS A 255 20.02 31.64 11.35
N GLU A 256 20.06 32.42 10.27
CA GLU A 256 20.52 33.81 10.29
C GLU A 256 19.72 34.67 11.26
N THR A 257 18.40 34.55 11.31
CA THR A 257 17.56 35.31 12.23
C THR A 257 17.84 34.97 13.70
N ARG A 258 18.41 33.81 13.97
CA ARG A 258 18.78 33.34 15.33
C ARG A 258 20.26 33.57 15.65
N GLY A 259 21.04 34.07 14.69
CA GLY A 259 22.48 34.26 14.85
C GLY A 259 23.28 32.94 14.94
N GLU A 260 22.78 31.87 14.33
CA GLU A 260 23.37 30.55 14.35
C GLU A 260 24.30 30.32 13.13
N ASP A 261 25.33 29.46 13.30
CA ASP A 261 26.23 29.10 12.20
C ASP A 261 25.47 28.28 11.15
N LEU A 262 25.57 28.70 9.87
CA LEU A 262 24.90 28.04 8.74
C LEU A 262 25.40 26.61 8.49
N ALA A 263 26.63 26.30 8.86
CA ALA A 263 27.21 24.97 8.66
C ALA A 263 26.74 23.94 9.68
N ASP A 264 26.35 24.37 10.89
CA ASP A 264 26.00 23.48 11.99
C ASP A 264 24.55 23.00 11.92
N ASN A 265 24.34 21.69 12.18
CA ASN A 265 23.03 21.05 12.33
C ASN A 265 22.04 21.36 11.18
N ARG A 266 22.54 21.51 9.96
CA ARG A 266 21.71 21.77 8.80
C ARG A 266 21.11 20.47 8.29
N PRO A 267 19.78 20.32 8.21
CA PRO A 267 19.15 19.16 7.60
C PRO A 267 19.51 19.11 6.10
N ARG A 268 19.72 17.90 5.58
CA ARG A 268 20.04 17.67 4.17
C ARG A 268 18.85 17.01 3.48
N GLN A 269 18.26 17.70 2.49
CA GLN A 269 17.19 17.12 1.67
C GLN A 269 17.78 16.19 0.61
N ILE A 270 17.19 14.99 0.48
CA ILE A 270 17.61 13.95 -0.47
C ILE A 270 16.35 13.38 -1.12
N GLU A 271 16.35 13.24 -2.45
CA GLU A 271 15.17 12.81 -3.18
C GLU A 271 15.39 11.46 -3.88
N PHE A 272 14.31 10.66 -3.93
CA PHE A 272 14.26 9.38 -4.63
C PHE A 272 12.96 9.24 -5.45
N ASN A 273 12.95 8.27 -6.37
CA ASN A 273 11.80 8.00 -7.21
C ASN A 273 10.60 7.47 -6.43
N LYS A 274 9.43 8.04 -6.68
CA LYS A 274 8.18 7.51 -6.12
C LYS A 274 7.85 6.14 -6.72
N LEU A 275 7.04 5.36 -6.00
CA LEU A 275 6.49 4.12 -6.52
C LEU A 275 5.35 4.42 -7.48
N ASN A 276 5.49 3.99 -8.73
CA ASN A 276 4.42 3.91 -9.70
C ASN A 276 4.23 2.44 -10.10
N LEU A 277 2.99 1.97 -10.12
CA LEU A 277 2.60 0.63 -10.55
C LEU A 277 1.67 0.73 -11.75
N ASN A 278 1.86 -0.17 -12.73
CA ASN A 278 0.88 -0.32 -13.80
C ASN A 278 -0.47 -0.82 -13.25
N TYR A 279 -1.54 -0.62 -14.00
CA TYR A 279 -2.93 -0.94 -13.61
C TYR A 279 -3.34 -0.38 -12.24
N THR A 280 -2.68 0.70 -11.77
CA THR A 280 -2.89 1.25 -10.43
C THR A 280 -2.94 2.78 -10.46
N LEU A 281 -3.90 3.35 -9.74
CA LEU A 281 -4.05 4.80 -9.57
C LEU A 281 -3.86 5.16 -8.10
N MET A 282 -2.88 6.03 -7.78
CA MET A 282 -2.51 6.39 -6.40
C MET A 282 -2.84 7.84 -6.03
N SER A 283 -3.61 8.56 -6.85
CA SER A 283 -4.04 9.92 -6.53
C SER A 283 -5.09 9.92 -5.43
N LYS A 284 -4.79 10.50 -4.25
CA LYS A 284 -5.74 10.60 -3.13
C LYS A 284 -7.09 11.19 -3.54
N ARG A 285 -7.10 12.25 -4.37
CA ARG A 285 -8.33 12.87 -4.89
C ARG A 285 -9.18 11.87 -5.67
N ASN A 286 -8.56 11.07 -6.51
CA ASN A 286 -9.25 10.10 -7.35
C ASN A 286 -9.71 8.89 -6.54
N LEU A 287 -8.92 8.43 -5.57
CA LEU A 287 -9.31 7.35 -4.66
C LEU A 287 -10.52 7.74 -3.80
N LEU A 288 -10.54 8.97 -3.28
CA LEU A 288 -11.70 9.51 -2.57
C LEU A 288 -12.95 9.55 -3.45
N LEU A 289 -12.79 9.89 -4.72
CA LEU A 289 -13.90 9.95 -5.68
C LEU A 289 -14.48 8.56 -5.96
N LEU A 290 -13.63 7.53 -6.13
CA LEU A 290 -14.08 6.13 -6.29
C LEU A 290 -14.92 5.66 -5.10
N THR A 291 -14.53 6.05 -3.89
CA THR A 291 -15.27 5.72 -2.65
C THR A 291 -16.62 6.47 -2.60
N LYS A 292 -16.61 7.77 -2.87
CA LYS A 292 -17.83 8.61 -2.84
C LYS A 292 -18.87 8.19 -3.88
N GLU A 293 -18.43 7.77 -5.04
CA GLU A 293 -19.29 7.35 -6.15
C GLU A 293 -19.70 5.86 -6.06
N GLY A 294 -19.29 5.15 -5.00
CA GLY A 294 -19.65 3.76 -4.76
C GLY A 294 -19.06 2.77 -5.75
N VAL A 295 -17.97 3.11 -6.44
CA VAL A 295 -17.22 2.20 -7.33
C VAL A 295 -16.51 1.12 -6.49
N VAL A 296 -16.06 1.50 -5.32
CA VAL A 296 -15.47 0.63 -4.30
C VAL A 296 -16.24 0.77 -2.99
N SER A 297 -16.17 -0.25 -2.13
CA SER A 297 -16.92 -0.31 -0.86
C SER A 297 -16.41 0.68 0.20
N GLY A 298 -15.16 1.11 0.10
CA GLY A 298 -14.53 2.03 1.05
C GLY A 298 -13.03 2.14 0.81
N TRP A 299 -12.34 2.79 1.73
CA TRP A 299 -10.89 2.95 1.66
C TRP A 299 -10.12 1.63 1.84
N ASP A 300 -10.73 0.66 2.51
CA ASP A 300 -10.20 -0.69 2.74
C ASP A 300 -10.68 -1.72 1.71
N ASP A 301 -11.35 -1.31 0.64
CA ASP A 301 -11.72 -2.22 -0.46
C ASP A 301 -10.47 -2.93 -1.00
N PRO A 302 -10.47 -4.27 -1.09
CA PRO A 302 -9.32 -5.05 -1.57
C PRO A 302 -8.82 -4.71 -2.98
N ARG A 303 -9.57 -3.95 -3.77
CA ARG A 303 -9.16 -3.45 -5.11
C ARG A 303 -8.42 -2.12 -5.04
N MET A 304 -8.42 -1.47 -3.86
CA MET A 304 -7.76 -0.18 -3.64
C MET A 304 -6.26 -0.38 -3.35
N PRO A 305 -5.39 0.52 -3.83
CA PRO A 305 -3.95 0.47 -3.54
C PRO A 305 -3.60 1.04 -2.15
N THR A 306 -4.59 1.34 -1.31
CA THR A 306 -4.41 1.78 0.07
C THR A 306 -3.78 0.66 0.90
N ILE A 307 -3.00 1.00 1.91
CA ILE A 307 -2.37 -0.01 2.78
C ILE A 307 -3.43 -0.83 3.50
N CYS A 308 -4.51 -0.21 3.97
CA CYS A 308 -5.64 -0.94 4.57
C CYS A 308 -6.35 -1.85 3.56
N GLY A 309 -6.51 -1.45 2.29
CA GLY A 309 -7.11 -2.27 1.24
C GLY A 309 -6.27 -3.49 0.89
N ILE A 310 -4.96 -3.31 0.66
CA ILE A 310 -4.05 -4.44 0.35
C ILE A 310 -3.85 -5.37 1.55
N ARG A 311 -3.89 -4.85 2.78
CA ARG A 311 -3.93 -5.65 4.01
C ARG A 311 -5.20 -6.52 4.06
N ARG A 312 -6.37 -5.93 3.81
CA ARG A 312 -7.64 -6.65 3.74
C ARG A 312 -7.67 -7.69 2.62
N ARG A 313 -6.98 -7.42 1.52
CA ARG A 313 -6.79 -8.40 0.43
C ARG A 313 -5.89 -9.57 0.81
N GLY A 314 -5.13 -9.48 1.91
CA GLY A 314 -4.27 -10.55 2.39
C GLY A 314 -2.80 -10.44 1.97
N TYR A 315 -2.34 -9.25 1.59
CA TYR A 315 -0.90 -9.01 1.41
C TYR A 315 -0.23 -8.91 2.78
N SER A 316 0.95 -9.49 2.91
CA SER A 316 1.75 -9.39 4.13
C SER A 316 2.67 -8.16 4.09
N PRO A 317 2.99 -7.56 5.25
CA PRO A 317 3.94 -6.45 5.29
C PRO A 317 5.33 -6.85 4.81
N GLU A 318 5.76 -8.10 5.08
CA GLU A 318 7.02 -8.65 4.61
C GLU A 318 7.09 -8.71 3.08
N SER A 319 6.01 -9.12 2.44
CA SER A 319 5.95 -9.18 0.97
C SER A 319 6.09 -7.79 0.33
N ILE A 320 5.50 -6.77 0.96
CA ILE A 320 5.61 -5.38 0.50
C ILE A 320 7.05 -4.89 0.67
N ARG A 321 7.70 -5.14 1.81
CA ARG A 321 9.12 -4.79 2.03
C ARG A 321 10.03 -5.49 1.03
N LYS A 322 9.88 -6.81 0.84
CA LYS A 322 10.64 -7.59 -0.17
C LYS A 322 10.46 -7.04 -1.59
N PHE A 323 9.24 -6.61 -1.92
CA PHE A 323 8.98 -5.97 -3.22
C PHE A 323 9.70 -4.62 -3.35
N ILE A 324 9.62 -3.76 -2.32
CA ILE A 324 10.29 -2.45 -2.31
C ILE A 324 11.80 -2.63 -2.44
N ASP A 325 12.40 -3.56 -1.71
CA ASP A 325 13.83 -3.88 -1.78
C ASP A 325 14.22 -4.33 -3.20
N LYS A 326 13.37 -5.13 -3.84
CA LYS A 326 13.61 -5.64 -5.20
C LYS A 326 13.60 -4.55 -6.27
N ILE A 327 12.66 -3.59 -6.20
CA ILE A 327 12.60 -2.48 -7.15
C ILE A 327 13.63 -1.40 -6.85
N GLY A 328 14.07 -1.28 -5.60
CA GLY A 328 15.11 -0.37 -5.15
C GLY A 328 14.74 1.12 -5.24
N TYR A 329 15.75 1.95 -5.08
CA TYR A 329 15.66 3.41 -5.07
C TYR A 329 16.56 4.00 -6.14
N THR A 330 16.03 4.95 -6.92
CA THR A 330 16.72 5.58 -8.05
C THR A 330 16.45 7.07 -8.09
N THR A 331 17.19 7.80 -8.93
CA THR A 331 17.01 9.23 -9.17
C THR A 331 16.19 9.53 -10.43
N PHE A 332 15.48 8.55 -10.96
CA PHE A 332 14.57 8.69 -12.09
C PHE A 332 13.29 7.89 -11.86
N ASP A 333 12.17 8.38 -12.36
CA ASP A 333 10.88 7.71 -12.25
C ASP A 333 10.80 6.48 -13.17
N ALA A 334 10.14 5.43 -12.68
CA ALA A 334 9.87 4.20 -13.42
C ALA A 334 8.45 3.73 -13.14
N LEU A 335 7.82 3.13 -14.14
CA LEU A 335 6.56 2.39 -13.99
C LEU A 335 6.92 0.92 -13.73
N ASN A 336 6.58 0.41 -12.55
CA ASN A 336 6.87 -0.96 -12.15
C ASN A 336 5.68 -1.86 -12.52
N ASP A 337 5.98 -3.11 -12.91
CA ASP A 337 4.96 -4.10 -13.18
C ASP A 337 4.34 -4.62 -11.86
N ILE A 338 3.02 -4.57 -11.73
CA ILE A 338 2.27 -5.10 -10.58
C ILE A 338 2.57 -6.60 -10.35
N LYS A 339 2.94 -7.34 -11.38
CA LYS A 339 3.34 -8.75 -11.28
C LYS A 339 4.58 -8.96 -10.41
N LEU A 340 5.47 -7.96 -10.32
CA LEU A 340 6.62 -8.03 -9.41
C LEU A 340 6.17 -8.01 -7.95
N LEU A 341 5.16 -7.20 -7.63
CA LEU A 341 4.52 -7.16 -6.32
C LEU A 341 3.81 -8.49 -6.04
N GLU A 342 2.97 -8.96 -6.96
CA GLU A 342 2.26 -10.25 -6.84
C GLU A 342 3.23 -11.44 -6.69
N SER A 343 4.37 -11.40 -7.37
CA SER A 343 5.43 -12.42 -7.23
C SER A 343 6.04 -12.41 -5.84
N ALA A 344 6.28 -11.23 -5.24
CA ALA A 344 6.78 -11.11 -3.88
C ALA A 344 5.75 -11.61 -2.85
N VAL A 345 4.47 -11.27 -3.05
CA VAL A 345 3.36 -11.76 -2.21
C VAL A 345 3.24 -13.28 -2.30
N ARG A 346 3.28 -13.85 -3.50
CA ARG A 346 3.21 -15.30 -3.73
C ARG A 346 4.35 -16.04 -3.04
N ALA A 347 5.57 -15.54 -3.16
CA ALA A 347 6.74 -16.13 -2.53
C ALA A 347 6.62 -16.11 -0.99
N ASP A 348 6.19 -15.00 -0.42
CA ASP A 348 6.02 -14.86 1.02
C ASP A 348 4.88 -15.75 1.57
N LEU A 349 3.73 -15.77 0.88
CA LEU A 349 2.59 -16.59 1.29
C LEU A 349 2.86 -18.10 1.13
N ASN A 350 3.75 -18.51 0.20
CA ASN A 350 4.16 -19.90 0.12
C ASN A 350 4.84 -20.38 1.41
N GLU A 351 5.59 -19.50 2.05
CA GLU A 351 6.28 -19.82 3.31
C GLU A 351 5.36 -19.79 4.54
N ARG A 352 4.31 -18.94 4.56
CA ARG A 352 3.55 -18.66 5.78
C ARG A 352 2.07 -19.07 5.77
N ALA A 353 1.46 -19.25 4.59
CA ALA A 353 0.03 -19.52 4.53
C ALA A 353 -0.32 -20.93 4.97
N THR A 354 -1.33 -21.09 5.82
CA THR A 354 -1.89 -22.39 6.20
C THR A 354 -2.59 -23.03 5.01
N ARG A 355 -2.30 -24.31 4.73
CA ARG A 355 -2.92 -25.07 3.65
C ARG A 355 -4.27 -25.62 4.13
N VAL A 356 -5.34 -25.28 3.43
CA VAL A 356 -6.68 -25.77 3.71
C VAL A 356 -7.34 -26.26 2.43
N SER A 357 -8.29 -27.17 2.57
CA SER A 357 -9.15 -27.62 1.48
C SER A 357 -10.34 -26.70 1.32
N ALA A 358 -10.54 -26.20 0.10
CA ALA A 358 -11.70 -25.43 -0.31
C ALA A 358 -12.09 -25.82 -1.74
N VAL A 359 -13.38 -25.98 -1.99
CA VAL A 359 -13.96 -26.32 -3.30
C VAL A 359 -14.83 -25.14 -3.73
N LEU A 360 -14.47 -24.50 -4.84
CA LEU A 360 -15.11 -23.28 -5.30
C LEU A 360 -16.27 -23.55 -6.28
N ASP A 361 -16.13 -24.56 -7.14
CA ASP A 361 -17.19 -25.00 -8.06
C ASP A 361 -17.48 -26.49 -7.79
N PRO A 362 -18.33 -26.79 -6.80
CA PRO A 362 -18.51 -28.12 -6.30
C PRO A 362 -19.29 -29.02 -7.24
N VAL A 363 -18.85 -30.29 -7.33
CA VAL A 363 -19.62 -31.42 -7.83
C VAL A 363 -19.49 -32.57 -6.85
N LYS A 364 -20.58 -33.33 -6.64
CA LYS A 364 -20.60 -34.42 -5.68
C LYS A 364 -19.84 -35.63 -6.20
N LEU A 365 -18.94 -36.18 -5.37
CA LEU A 365 -18.24 -37.44 -5.55
C LEU A 365 -18.73 -38.45 -4.51
N ILE A 366 -19.23 -39.60 -4.95
CA ILE A 366 -19.75 -40.67 -4.09
C ILE A 366 -18.81 -41.89 -4.17
N ILE A 367 -18.27 -42.28 -3.02
CA ILE A 367 -17.41 -43.47 -2.91
C ILE A 367 -18.30 -44.69 -2.57
N THR A 368 -18.66 -45.44 -3.58
CA THR A 368 -19.73 -46.45 -3.50
C THR A 368 -19.43 -47.62 -2.55
N ASN A 369 -18.15 -47.95 -2.37
CA ASN A 369 -17.70 -49.01 -1.47
C ASN A 369 -17.19 -48.53 -0.11
N TYR A 370 -17.33 -47.21 0.20
CA TYR A 370 -17.06 -46.70 1.55
C TYR A 370 -18.27 -46.90 2.42
N PRO A 371 -18.13 -47.39 3.68
CA PRO A 371 -19.27 -47.70 4.55
C PRO A 371 -20.13 -46.46 4.80
N GLU A 372 -21.45 -46.66 4.80
CA GLU A 372 -22.42 -45.60 5.14
C GLU A 372 -22.27 -45.17 6.59
N GLY A 373 -22.29 -43.85 6.82
CA GLY A 373 -22.19 -43.27 8.16
C GLY A 373 -20.79 -43.33 8.79
N GLN A 374 -19.80 -43.94 8.11
CA GLN A 374 -18.43 -43.93 8.59
C GLN A 374 -17.78 -42.58 8.31
N VAL A 375 -17.16 -42.02 9.34
CA VAL A 375 -16.36 -40.80 9.28
C VAL A 375 -14.96 -41.10 9.80
N GLU A 376 -13.97 -40.69 9.09
CA GLU A 376 -12.55 -40.80 9.45
C GLU A 376 -11.92 -39.43 9.63
N GLU A 377 -11.18 -39.22 10.70
CA GLU A 377 -10.29 -38.05 10.85
C GLU A 377 -8.97 -38.35 10.17
N LEU A 378 -8.59 -37.50 9.21
CA LEU A 378 -7.32 -37.56 8.50
C LEU A 378 -6.46 -36.36 8.86
N GLU A 379 -5.19 -36.63 9.11
CA GLU A 379 -4.22 -35.60 9.47
C GLU A 379 -3.67 -34.91 8.22
N VAL A 380 -3.66 -33.57 8.25
CA VAL A 380 -3.17 -32.70 7.16
C VAL A 380 -2.13 -31.73 7.71
N VAL A 381 -1.00 -31.59 7.01
CA VAL A 381 0.07 -30.67 7.38
C VAL A 381 -0.38 -29.23 7.15
N ASN A 382 -0.26 -28.36 8.16
CA ASN A 382 -0.63 -26.95 8.09
C ASN A 382 0.21 -26.21 7.04
N ASN A 383 1.52 -26.40 7.05
CA ASN A 383 2.41 -25.82 6.05
C ASN A 383 3.61 -26.76 5.81
N PRO A 384 3.77 -27.31 4.58
CA PRO A 384 4.93 -28.16 4.27
C PRO A 384 6.29 -27.45 4.37
N GLU A 385 6.33 -26.11 4.17
CA GLU A 385 7.56 -25.32 4.30
C GLU A 385 7.91 -25.02 5.76
N ARG A 386 6.93 -25.23 6.68
CA ARG A 386 7.06 -25.01 8.13
C ARG A 386 6.45 -26.17 8.91
N PRO A 387 7.11 -27.33 8.94
CA PRO A 387 6.58 -28.51 9.64
C PRO A 387 6.33 -28.27 11.14
N GLU A 388 7.01 -27.30 11.73
CA GLU A 388 6.84 -26.87 13.13
C GLU A 388 5.46 -26.27 13.43
N GLU A 389 4.73 -25.79 12.43
CA GLU A 389 3.34 -25.31 12.59
C GLU A 389 2.35 -26.46 12.79
N GLY A 390 2.81 -27.72 12.69
CA GLY A 390 2.04 -28.91 12.99
C GLY A 390 1.00 -29.27 11.93
N THR A 391 -0.06 -29.89 12.40
CA THR A 391 -1.12 -30.50 11.57
C THR A 391 -2.49 -30.10 12.09
N HIS A 392 -3.51 -30.29 11.27
CA HIS A 392 -4.92 -30.27 11.66
C HIS A 392 -5.63 -31.49 11.11
N THR A 393 -6.86 -31.72 11.51
CA THR A 393 -7.69 -32.84 11.04
C THR A 393 -8.75 -32.37 10.05
N ILE A 394 -9.01 -33.23 9.04
CA ILE A 394 -10.12 -33.09 8.10
C ILE A 394 -10.92 -34.37 8.11
N GLU A 395 -12.26 -34.27 8.18
CA GLU A 395 -13.14 -35.43 8.18
C GLU A 395 -13.34 -35.96 6.76
N PHE A 396 -13.16 -37.28 6.61
CA PHE A 396 -13.40 -38.03 5.39
C PHE A 396 -14.65 -38.88 5.50
N SER A 397 -15.54 -38.82 4.52
CA SER A 397 -16.80 -39.55 4.49
C SER A 397 -17.06 -40.15 3.12
N ARG A 398 -18.17 -40.84 2.98
CA ARG A 398 -18.59 -41.46 1.70
C ARG A 398 -18.87 -40.43 0.60
N GLU A 399 -19.45 -39.28 0.96
CA GLU A 399 -19.80 -38.21 0.01
C GLU A 399 -18.88 -37.02 0.20
N LEU A 400 -18.28 -36.57 -0.92
CA LEU A 400 -17.32 -35.48 -0.96
C LEU A 400 -17.72 -34.45 -2.00
N TRP A 401 -17.35 -33.19 -1.77
CA TRP A 401 -17.30 -32.18 -2.81
C TRP A 401 -15.91 -32.13 -3.40
N ILE A 402 -15.83 -32.10 -4.74
CA ILE A 402 -14.59 -31.86 -5.50
C ILE A 402 -14.82 -30.74 -6.51
N GLU A 403 -13.74 -30.14 -7.04
CA GLU A 403 -13.86 -29.18 -8.11
C GLU A 403 -14.45 -29.82 -9.38
N ARG A 404 -15.47 -29.22 -9.95
CA ARG A 404 -16.08 -29.65 -11.22
C ARG A 404 -15.05 -29.79 -12.34
N ALA A 405 -14.08 -28.86 -12.39
CA ALA A 405 -12.99 -28.86 -13.33
C ALA A 405 -12.00 -30.03 -13.15
N ASP A 406 -12.05 -30.75 -12.02
CA ASP A 406 -11.21 -31.91 -11.77
C ASP A 406 -11.78 -33.22 -12.37
N PHE A 407 -12.98 -33.19 -12.94
CA PHE A 407 -13.59 -34.33 -13.62
C PHE A 407 -13.86 -34.05 -15.10
N LYS A 408 -13.60 -35.03 -15.96
CA LYS A 408 -14.06 -35.10 -17.34
C LYS A 408 -14.47 -36.53 -17.68
N GLU A 409 -15.69 -36.70 -18.19
CA GLU A 409 -16.16 -37.99 -18.66
C GLU A 409 -15.34 -38.45 -19.90
N VAL A 410 -15.12 -37.55 -20.84
CA VAL A 410 -14.24 -37.75 -21.98
C VAL A 410 -13.08 -36.76 -21.91
N ALA A 411 -11.89 -37.25 -21.72
CA ALA A 411 -10.70 -36.45 -21.52
C ALA A 411 -9.64 -36.65 -22.61
N ASP A 412 -8.92 -35.57 -22.93
CA ASP A 412 -7.75 -35.63 -23.77
C ASP A 412 -6.54 -36.27 -23.06
N LYS A 413 -5.49 -36.64 -23.83
CA LYS A 413 -4.29 -37.29 -23.29
C LYS A 413 -3.50 -36.48 -22.28
N LYS A 414 -3.73 -35.17 -22.20
CA LYS A 414 -3.04 -34.23 -21.28
C LYS A 414 -3.82 -33.97 -19.99
N PHE A 415 -5.04 -34.50 -19.87
CA PHE A 415 -5.84 -34.38 -18.67
C PHE A 415 -5.43 -35.44 -17.64
N PHE A 416 -4.78 -35.03 -16.59
CA PHE A 416 -4.24 -35.88 -15.52
C PHE A 416 -5.04 -35.76 -14.21
N ARG A 417 -6.36 -35.64 -14.30
CA ARG A 417 -7.30 -35.61 -13.18
C ARG A 417 -8.27 -36.79 -13.29
N MET A 418 -9.44 -36.69 -12.68
CA MET A 418 -10.40 -37.79 -12.63
C MET A 418 -11.13 -37.97 -13.96
N THR A 419 -11.11 -39.21 -14.46
CA THR A 419 -11.91 -39.67 -15.59
C THR A 419 -12.37 -41.11 -15.34
N PRO A 420 -13.41 -41.61 -16.01
CA PRO A 420 -13.80 -43.02 -15.88
C PRO A 420 -12.62 -44.00 -16.14
N ASP A 421 -12.62 -45.08 -15.38
CA ASP A 421 -11.62 -46.19 -15.45
C ASP A 421 -10.17 -45.76 -15.13
N LYS A 422 -9.96 -44.63 -14.49
CA LYS A 422 -8.63 -44.18 -14.05
C LYS A 422 -8.55 -43.89 -12.57
N GLU A 423 -7.42 -44.25 -12.00
CA GLU A 423 -7.08 -43.94 -10.63
C GLU A 423 -6.72 -42.47 -10.46
N THR A 424 -7.25 -41.87 -9.39
CA THR A 424 -6.97 -40.51 -8.96
C THR A 424 -6.74 -40.51 -7.44
N ARG A 425 -5.74 -39.78 -6.99
CA ARG A 425 -5.46 -39.62 -5.56
C ARG A 425 -6.31 -38.48 -4.98
N LEU A 426 -7.06 -38.78 -3.97
CA LEU A 426 -7.65 -37.78 -3.06
C LEU A 426 -6.55 -37.33 -2.09
N LYS A 427 -6.21 -36.05 -2.09
CA LYS A 427 -5.07 -35.51 -1.31
C LYS A 427 -5.24 -35.86 0.18
N SER A 428 -4.19 -36.36 0.80
CA SER A 428 -4.15 -36.78 2.20
C SER A 428 -5.14 -37.90 2.59
N ALA A 429 -5.81 -38.54 1.62
CA ALA A 429 -6.79 -39.60 1.86
C ALA A 429 -6.42 -40.89 1.12
N TYR A 430 -7.18 -41.27 0.14
CA TYR A 430 -7.10 -42.54 -0.56
C TYR A 430 -6.89 -42.38 -2.06
N ILE A 431 -6.53 -43.46 -2.73
CA ILE A 431 -6.60 -43.57 -4.17
C ILE A 431 -7.98 -44.14 -4.54
N VAL A 432 -8.65 -43.48 -5.47
CA VAL A 432 -9.98 -43.86 -5.95
C VAL A 432 -9.95 -44.17 -7.44
N ASN A 433 -10.80 -45.10 -7.88
CA ASN A 433 -11.04 -45.40 -9.29
C ASN A 433 -12.44 -44.92 -9.68
N CYS A 434 -12.53 -44.03 -10.67
CA CYS A 434 -13.82 -43.51 -11.12
C CYS A 434 -14.56 -44.59 -11.95
N THR A 435 -15.81 -44.87 -11.57
CA THR A 435 -16.66 -45.88 -12.21
C THR A 435 -17.73 -45.31 -13.15
N GLY A 436 -17.96 -43.99 -13.08
CA GLY A 436 -18.93 -43.31 -13.92
C GLY A 436 -19.46 -42.02 -13.32
N CYS A 437 -20.48 -41.45 -13.94
CA CYS A 437 -21.15 -40.25 -13.47
C CYS A 437 -22.64 -40.25 -13.81
N LYS A 438 -23.42 -39.44 -13.10
CA LYS A 438 -24.81 -39.13 -13.38
C LYS A 438 -24.90 -37.72 -13.94
N LYS A 439 -25.68 -37.55 -14.99
CA LYS A 439 -25.95 -36.27 -15.63
C LYS A 439 -27.39 -35.85 -15.41
N ASN A 440 -27.60 -34.55 -15.34
CA ASN A 440 -28.92 -33.97 -15.45
C ASN A 440 -29.47 -34.23 -16.87
N GLU A 441 -30.66 -34.84 -16.93
CA GLU A 441 -31.25 -35.25 -18.21
C GLU A 441 -31.60 -34.06 -19.13
N SER A 442 -31.88 -32.89 -18.55
CA SER A 442 -32.29 -31.69 -19.29
C SER A 442 -31.12 -30.78 -19.68
N THR A 443 -30.10 -30.64 -18.82
CA THR A 443 -28.96 -29.75 -19.06
C THR A 443 -27.70 -30.46 -19.56
N GLY A 444 -27.60 -31.79 -19.33
CA GLY A 444 -26.40 -32.59 -19.60
C GLY A 444 -25.25 -32.34 -18.62
N GLU A 445 -25.45 -31.52 -17.58
CA GLU A 445 -24.44 -31.24 -16.57
C GLU A 445 -24.21 -32.44 -15.65
N ILE A 446 -22.97 -32.61 -15.21
CA ILE A 446 -22.60 -33.64 -14.24
C ILE A 446 -23.13 -33.24 -12.87
N GLU A 447 -23.99 -34.09 -12.28
CA GLU A 447 -24.56 -33.92 -10.93
C GLU A 447 -23.79 -34.74 -9.89
N GLU A 448 -23.44 -35.97 -10.23
CA GLU A 448 -22.75 -36.90 -9.32
C GLU A 448 -21.67 -37.68 -10.07
N ILE A 449 -20.58 -37.95 -9.39
CA ILE A 449 -19.49 -38.81 -9.88
C ILE A 449 -19.38 -39.99 -8.92
N TYR A 450 -19.22 -41.19 -9.47
CA TYR A 450 -19.13 -42.44 -8.70
C TYR A 450 -17.70 -42.97 -8.76
N CYS A 451 -17.19 -43.43 -7.63
CA CYS A 451 -15.89 -44.10 -7.58
C CYS A 451 -15.88 -45.19 -6.51
N THR A 452 -14.89 -46.07 -6.60
CA THR A 452 -14.48 -46.99 -5.54
C THR A 452 -13.15 -46.56 -4.96
N TYR A 453 -12.93 -46.71 -3.66
CA TYR A 453 -11.63 -46.46 -3.05
C TYR A 453 -10.89 -47.75 -2.78
N ASP A 454 -9.57 -47.67 -2.72
CA ASP A 454 -8.69 -48.73 -2.29
C ASP A 454 -8.36 -48.57 -0.80
N PRO A 455 -8.90 -49.43 0.11
CA PRO A 455 -8.68 -49.29 1.55
C PRO A 455 -7.18 -49.38 1.95
N THR A 456 -6.34 -50.01 1.15
CA THR A 456 -4.90 -50.15 1.44
C THR A 456 -4.08 -48.92 1.09
N SER A 457 -4.70 -47.96 0.37
CA SER A 457 -4.01 -46.78 -0.19
C SER A 457 -4.13 -45.53 0.71
N LYS A 458 -4.49 -45.68 2.01
CA LYS A 458 -4.55 -44.55 2.93
C LYS A 458 -3.22 -43.78 2.95
N ALA A 459 -3.28 -42.46 2.91
CA ALA A 459 -2.11 -41.62 2.98
C ALA A 459 -1.23 -41.99 4.19
N GLY A 460 0.09 -42.10 3.98
CA GLY A 460 1.05 -42.56 5.00
C GLY A 460 1.23 -44.09 5.07
N THR A 461 0.46 -44.90 4.33
CA THR A 461 0.66 -46.35 4.24
C THR A 461 1.49 -46.74 3.01
N GLU A 462 2.01 -48.00 3.01
CA GLU A 462 2.77 -48.54 1.89
C GLU A 462 1.96 -48.55 0.58
N GLY A 463 0.66 -48.90 0.65
CA GLY A 463 -0.25 -48.90 -0.50
C GLY A 463 -0.48 -47.55 -1.15
N ALA A 464 -0.24 -46.47 -0.40
CA ALA A 464 -0.30 -45.11 -0.92
C ALA A 464 0.89 -44.73 -1.82
N ASN A 465 2.00 -45.46 -1.76
CA ASN A 465 3.26 -45.08 -2.45
C ASN A 465 3.25 -45.38 -3.95
N ARG A 466 2.22 -46.07 -4.48
CA ARG A 466 2.13 -46.30 -5.93
C ARG A 466 1.92 -45.01 -6.70
N LYS A 467 2.50 -44.94 -7.88
CA LYS A 467 2.46 -43.77 -8.76
C LYS A 467 1.07 -43.59 -9.38
N VAL A 468 0.37 -42.56 -9.01
CA VAL A 468 -0.88 -42.09 -9.63
C VAL A 468 -0.66 -40.72 -10.24
N LYS A 469 -1.14 -40.50 -11.48
CA LYS A 469 -0.85 -39.25 -12.21
C LYS A 469 -1.62 -38.05 -11.72
N GLY A 470 -2.84 -38.23 -11.19
CA GLY A 470 -3.72 -37.17 -10.75
C GLY A 470 -3.83 -37.09 -9.23
N THR A 471 -3.74 -35.90 -8.67
CA THR A 471 -4.10 -35.63 -7.27
C THR A 471 -5.10 -34.46 -7.24
N ILE A 472 -6.24 -34.67 -6.57
CA ILE A 472 -7.27 -33.63 -6.41
C ILE A 472 -7.53 -33.39 -4.93
N HIS A 473 -8.03 -32.19 -4.60
CA HIS A 473 -8.49 -31.84 -3.26
C HIS A 473 -10.00 -32.03 -3.15
N TRP A 474 -10.49 -32.05 -1.92
CA TRP A 474 -11.87 -32.40 -1.61
C TRP A 474 -12.24 -31.84 -0.24
N VAL A 475 -13.55 -31.76 0.06
CA VAL A 475 -14.12 -31.59 1.39
C VAL A 475 -15.29 -32.55 1.57
N SER A 476 -15.54 -33.01 2.80
CA SER A 476 -16.69 -33.90 3.11
C SER A 476 -18.00 -33.13 2.97
N CYS A 477 -19.01 -33.72 2.33
CA CYS A 477 -20.31 -33.06 2.19
C CYS A 477 -20.97 -32.72 3.53
N ASP A 478 -20.89 -33.62 4.49
CA ASP A 478 -21.54 -33.46 5.81
C ASP A 478 -20.66 -32.70 6.82
N HIS A 479 -19.37 -32.53 6.52
CA HIS A 479 -18.40 -32.00 7.46
C HIS A 479 -17.64 -30.81 6.90
N CYS A 480 -18.20 -30.10 5.93
CA CYS A 480 -17.70 -28.82 5.41
C CYS A 480 -18.59 -27.65 5.81
N LEU A 481 -18.15 -26.45 5.52
CA LEU A 481 -18.85 -25.21 5.78
C LEU A 481 -19.09 -24.46 4.48
N PRO A 482 -20.29 -23.89 4.27
CA PRO A 482 -20.51 -22.99 3.16
C PRO A 482 -19.68 -21.71 3.33
N ALA A 483 -19.22 -21.14 2.22
CA ALA A 483 -18.37 -19.96 2.24
C ALA A 483 -18.68 -19.03 1.06
N GLU A 484 -18.54 -17.74 1.31
CA GLU A 484 -18.46 -16.71 0.31
C GLU A 484 -16.99 -16.50 -0.06
N VAL A 485 -16.65 -16.59 -1.33
CA VAL A 485 -15.29 -16.36 -1.83
C VAL A 485 -15.31 -15.20 -2.80
N ARG A 486 -14.58 -14.13 -2.47
CA ARG A 486 -14.43 -12.92 -3.26
C ARG A 486 -13.15 -12.99 -4.07
N ASN A 487 -13.26 -13.07 -5.36
CA ASN A 487 -12.13 -13.08 -6.28
C ASN A 487 -11.94 -11.69 -6.87
N TYR A 488 -10.72 -11.16 -6.80
CA TYR A 488 -10.39 -9.81 -7.23
C TYR A 488 -9.46 -9.82 -8.44
N ALA A 489 -9.76 -8.95 -9.40
CA ALA A 489 -8.88 -8.57 -10.50
C ALA A 489 -8.46 -7.10 -10.36
N CYS A 490 -7.62 -6.61 -11.28
CA CYS A 490 -7.26 -5.19 -11.31
C CYS A 490 -8.51 -4.33 -11.52
N LEU A 491 -8.61 -3.23 -10.77
CA LEU A 491 -9.71 -2.27 -10.89
C LEU A 491 -9.68 -1.53 -12.25
N TRP A 492 -8.51 -1.43 -12.87
CA TRP A 492 -8.28 -0.69 -14.11
C TRP A 492 -7.99 -1.64 -15.27
N THR A 493 -8.54 -1.32 -16.46
CA THR A 493 -8.35 -2.09 -17.68
C THR A 493 -7.11 -1.67 -18.47
N CYS A 494 -6.54 -0.49 -18.19
CA CYS A 494 -5.39 0.07 -18.90
C CYS A 494 -4.12 0.05 -18.04
N GLU A 495 -2.97 -0.05 -18.70
CA GLU A 495 -1.67 -0.17 -18.05
C GLU A 495 -1.29 1.08 -17.24
N ASN A 496 -1.59 2.28 -17.77
CA ASN A 496 -1.34 3.55 -17.08
C ASN A 496 -2.65 4.35 -16.93
N PRO A 497 -3.42 4.10 -15.85
CA PRO A 497 -4.71 4.76 -15.65
C PRO A 497 -4.60 6.29 -15.52
N ARG A 498 -3.51 6.78 -14.92
CA ARG A 498 -3.28 8.21 -14.72
C ARG A 498 -3.22 8.96 -16.07
N ASP A 499 -2.42 8.47 -16.99
CA ASP A 499 -2.21 9.12 -18.27
C ASP A 499 -3.42 8.94 -19.18
N ALA A 500 -4.04 7.75 -19.16
CA ALA A 500 -5.26 7.45 -19.92
C ALA A 500 -6.43 8.35 -19.50
N ILE A 501 -6.66 8.52 -18.19
CA ILE A 501 -7.71 9.41 -17.67
C ILE A 501 -7.43 10.85 -18.07
N LYS A 502 -6.19 11.32 -17.91
CA LYS A 502 -5.81 12.69 -18.28
C LYS A 502 -6.01 12.96 -19.76
N GLN A 503 -5.58 12.05 -20.62
CA GLN A 503 -5.79 12.15 -22.06
C GLN A 503 -7.29 12.23 -22.40
N TYR A 504 -8.10 11.37 -21.80
CA TYR A 504 -9.54 11.34 -21.99
C TYR A 504 -10.21 12.65 -21.52
N GLU A 505 -9.76 13.20 -20.37
CA GLU A 505 -10.19 14.52 -19.87
C GLU A 505 -9.92 15.64 -20.87
N ASP A 506 -8.74 15.65 -21.48
CA ASP A 506 -8.31 16.68 -22.41
C ASP A 506 -9.01 16.56 -23.78
N GLU A 507 -9.29 15.33 -24.24
CA GLU A 507 -9.99 15.07 -25.51
C GLU A 507 -11.50 15.31 -25.46
N HIS A 508 -12.15 15.02 -24.32
CA HIS A 508 -13.62 15.03 -24.21
C HIS A 508 -14.16 16.18 -23.34
N GLY A 509 -13.30 16.93 -22.65
CA GLY A 509 -13.72 18.02 -21.77
C GLY A 509 -14.45 17.58 -20.49
N VAL A 510 -14.46 16.27 -20.18
CA VAL A 510 -15.06 15.70 -18.96
C VAL A 510 -14.05 15.65 -17.83
N ARG A 511 -14.51 15.54 -16.58
CA ARG A 511 -13.67 15.52 -15.39
C ARG A 511 -14.19 14.52 -14.34
N GLY A 512 -13.32 14.13 -13.44
CA GLY A 512 -13.69 13.32 -12.28
C GLY A 512 -14.11 11.90 -12.67
N ILE A 513 -15.19 11.39 -12.06
CA ILE A 513 -15.60 9.98 -12.25
C ILE A 513 -15.98 9.67 -13.70
N GLU A 514 -16.55 10.63 -14.43
CA GLU A 514 -16.93 10.43 -15.83
C GLU A 514 -15.71 10.17 -16.72
N ALA A 515 -14.57 10.78 -16.39
CA ALA A 515 -13.30 10.52 -17.08
C ALA A 515 -12.68 9.17 -16.72
N MET A 516 -13.03 8.60 -15.57
CA MET A 516 -12.51 7.33 -15.08
C MET A 516 -13.32 6.12 -15.58
N ARG A 517 -14.64 6.27 -15.75
CA ARG A 517 -15.57 5.18 -16.09
C ARG A 517 -15.13 4.30 -17.26
N PRO A 518 -14.60 4.85 -18.38
CA PRO A 518 -14.20 4.03 -19.53
C PRO A 518 -13.06 3.05 -19.22
N PHE A 519 -12.29 3.31 -18.16
CA PHE A 519 -11.10 2.53 -17.80
C PHE A 519 -11.32 1.63 -16.58
N LEU A 520 -12.52 1.67 -15.97
CA LEU A 520 -12.87 0.78 -14.87
C LEU A 520 -13.17 -0.63 -15.39
N ASN A 521 -12.66 -1.64 -14.67
CA ASN A 521 -12.92 -3.03 -14.96
C ASN A 521 -14.23 -3.48 -14.27
N PRO A 522 -15.31 -3.74 -15.01
CA PRO A 522 -16.58 -4.19 -14.44
C PRO A 522 -16.45 -5.56 -13.74
N ASP A 523 -15.49 -6.39 -14.16
CA ASP A 523 -15.22 -7.72 -13.61
C ASP A 523 -14.11 -7.71 -12.57
N SER A 524 -13.84 -6.54 -11.94
CA SER A 524 -12.80 -6.40 -10.92
C SER A 524 -13.08 -7.15 -9.63
N ILE A 525 -14.32 -7.59 -9.41
CA ILE A 525 -14.74 -8.46 -8.30
C ILE A 525 -15.73 -9.51 -8.81
N HIS A 526 -15.51 -10.75 -8.43
CA HIS A 526 -16.46 -11.85 -8.62
C HIS A 526 -16.72 -12.54 -7.29
N VAL A 527 -17.99 -12.51 -6.83
CA VAL A 527 -18.41 -13.12 -5.56
C VAL A 527 -18.99 -14.50 -5.83
N ASN A 528 -18.41 -15.52 -5.22
CA ASN A 528 -18.86 -16.90 -5.28
C ASN A 528 -19.51 -17.28 -3.93
N HIS A 529 -20.79 -17.59 -3.94
CA HIS A 529 -21.57 -18.02 -2.77
C HIS A 529 -21.75 -19.55 -2.70
N GLY A 530 -21.23 -20.29 -3.67
CA GLY A 530 -21.38 -21.74 -3.79
C GLY A 530 -20.18 -22.56 -3.32
N ALA A 531 -19.22 -21.94 -2.67
CA ALA A 531 -18.00 -22.60 -2.22
C ALA A 531 -18.21 -23.35 -0.89
N PHE A 532 -17.42 -24.41 -0.69
CA PHE A 532 -17.33 -25.16 0.56
C PHE A 532 -15.88 -25.22 1.03
N VAL A 533 -15.69 -25.09 2.36
CA VAL A 533 -14.37 -25.15 3.01
C VAL A 533 -14.40 -26.13 4.18
N GLU A 534 -13.25 -26.67 4.54
CA GLU A 534 -13.10 -27.54 5.70
C GLU A 534 -13.38 -26.79 7.02
N LYS A 535 -13.84 -27.49 8.05
CA LYS A 535 -14.21 -26.88 9.35
C LYS A 535 -13.06 -26.22 10.09
N TYR A 536 -11.84 -26.66 9.87
CA TYR A 536 -10.67 -26.10 10.57
C TYR A 536 -10.56 -24.57 10.44
N VAL A 537 -11.04 -24.00 9.33
CA VAL A 537 -11.01 -22.54 9.11
C VAL A 537 -11.72 -21.72 10.18
N GLN A 538 -12.72 -22.31 10.90
CA GLN A 538 -13.42 -21.63 12.01
C GLN A 538 -12.53 -21.42 13.24
N THR A 539 -11.42 -22.11 13.36
CA THR A 539 -10.46 -21.96 14.47
C THR A 539 -9.48 -20.81 14.22
N LEU A 540 -9.47 -20.27 13.01
CA LEU A 540 -8.53 -19.25 12.57
C LEU A 540 -9.14 -17.85 12.72
N GLN A 541 -8.28 -16.86 12.90
CA GLN A 541 -8.69 -15.47 13.10
C GLN A 541 -8.85 -14.73 11.77
N PRO A 542 -9.62 -13.64 11.72
CA PRO A 542 -9.64 -12.74 10.57
C PRO A 542 -8.24 -12.30 10.13
N LEU A 543 -8.05 -12.08 8.84
CA LEU A 543 -6.77 -11.77 8.18
C LEU A 543 -5.74 -12.91 8.22
N HIS A 544 -6.09 -14.12 8.66
CA HIS A 544 -5.21 -15.27 8.56
C HIS A 544 -4.95 -15.65 7.11
N TYR A 545 -3.68 -15.86 6.76
CA TYR A 545 -3.25 -16.22 5.40
C TYR A 545 -3.48 -17.70 5.12
N LEU A 546 -4.18 -17.97 4.05
CA LEU A 546 -4.56 -19.31 3.63
C LEU A 546 -4.03 -19.62 2.23
N GLN A 547 -3.70 -20.88 2.00
CA GLN A 547 -3.62 -21.42 0.66
C GLN A 547 -4.79 -22.40 0.47
N PHE A 548 -5.76 -22.04 -0.36
CA PHE A 548 -6.72 -23.02 -0.86
C PHE A 548 -5.96 -23.98 -1.77
N THR A 549 -5.85 -25.21 -1.33
CA THR A 549 -5.03 -26.25 -1.95
C THR A 549 -5.28 -26.32 -3.44
N ARG A 550 -4.23 -26.19 -4.26
CA ARG A 550 -4.24 -26.19 -5.73
C ARG A 550 -4.99 -25.02 -6.40
N THR A 551 -5.56 -24.08 -5.65
CA THR A 551 -6.40 -23.00 -6.17
C THR A 551 -5.68 -21.65 -6.14
N GLY A 552 -5.31 -21.16 -4.97
CA GLY A 552 -4.69 -19.84 -4.81
C GLY A 552 -4.42 -19.50 -3.35
N TYR A 553 -3.95 -18.27 -3.13
CA TYR A 553 -3.81 -17.69 -1.79
C TYR A 553 -5.01 -16.81 -1.48
N TYR A 554 -5.47 -16.93 -0.27
CA TYR A 554 -6.65 -16.25 0.26
C TYR A 554 -6.39 -15.79 1.70
N ASN A 555 -7.27 -14.97 2.22
CA ASN A 555 -7.33 -14.68 3.65
C ASN A 555 -8.77 -14.61 4.11
N ILE A 556 -8.96 -14.73 5.43
CA ILE A 556 -10.27 -14.57 6.06
C ILE A 556 -10.59 -13.08 6.13
N ASP A 557 -11.71 -12.66 5.53
CA ASP A 557 -12.13 -11.26 5.55
C ASP A 557 -12.48 -10.83 6.99
N PRO A 558 -12.19 -9.58 7.41
CA PRO A 558 -12.57 -9.06 8.72
C PRO A 558 -14.07 -9.09 9.02
N ASP A 559 -14.92 -9.06 7.99
CA ASP A 559 -16.39 -9.13 8.13
C ASP A 559 -16.90 -10.58 8.26
N SER A 560 -16.00 -11.57 8.24
CA SER A 560 -16.35 -12.99 8.41
C SER A 560 -16.88 -13.27 9.82
N THR A 561 -17.97 -14.01 9.90
CA THR A 561 -18.52 -14.52 11.17
C THR A 561 -18.58 -16.05 11.15
N PRO A 562 -18.75 -16.72 12.29
CA PRO A 562 -18.90 -18.18 12.30
C PRO A 562 -20.06 -18.71 11.43
N GLU A 563 -21.12 -17.90 11.25
CA GLU A 563 -22.30 -18.23 10.45
C GLU A 563 -22.15 -17.82 8.97
N HIS A 564 -21.23 -16.91 8.68
CA HIS A 564 -20.99 -16.41 7.32
C HIS A 564 -19.50 -16.21 7.09
N LEU A 565 -18.86 -17.27 6.61
CA LEU A 565 -17.44 -17.25 6.30
C LEU A 565 -17.18 -16.52 4.97
N ILE A 566 -16.28 -15.55 4.98
CA ILE A 566 -15.91 -14.74 3.82
C ILE A 566 -14.41 -14.84 3.61
N PHE A 567 -14.00 -15.13 2.39
CA PHE A 567 -12.60 -15.22 1.99
C PHE A 567 -12.27 -14.27 0.83
N ASN A 568 -11.17 -13.56 0.94
CA ASN A 568 -10.66 -12.68 -0.10
C ASN A 568 -9.52 -13.37 -0.87
N SER A 569 -9.58 -13.39 -2.19
CA SER A 569 -8.46 -13.84 -3.00
C SER A 569 -7.30 -12.85 -2.94
N THR A 570 -6.11 -13.35 -2.66
CA THR A 570 -4.88 -12.54 -2.60
C THR A 570 -4.13 -12.60 -3.93
N VAL A 571 -3.55 -13.73 -4.25
CA VAL A 571 -2.86 -13.99 -5.53
C VAL A 571 -3.05 -15.45 -5.95
N SER A 572 -2.92 -15.73 -7.25
CA SER A 572 -2.92 -17.08 -7.81
C SER A 572 -1.65 -17.86 -7.44
N LEU A 573 -1.68 -19.21 -7.51
CA LEU A 573 -0.52 -20.06 -7.24
C LEU A 573 0.61 -19.87 -8.26
N LYS A 574 0.27 -19.52 -9.48
CA LYS A 574 1.20 -19.30 -10.59
C LYS A 574 0.92 -17.93 -11.19
N GLU A 575 1.94 -17.36 -11.79
CA GLU A 575 1.76 -16.14 -12.56
C GLU A 575 0.71 -16.35 -13.67
N ASP A 576 -0.33 -15.52 -13.63
CA ASP A 576 -1.34 -15.54 -14.69
C ASP A 576 -0.71 -15.02 -15.98
N LYS A 577 -0.69 -15.87 -16.98
CA LYS A 577 -0.40 -15.44 -18.34
C LYS A 577 -1.62 -14.66 -18.81
N HIS A 578 -1.58 -13.34 -18.70
CA HIS A 578 -2.60 -12.51 -19.33
C HIS A 578 -2.65 -12.86 -20.83
N LYS A 579 -3.80 -13.38 -21.24
CA LYS A 579 -4.13 -13.56 -22.64
C LYS A 579 -4.54 -12.23 -23.25
#